data_2d48ff8ee1c3ea3d7c439586839d57cc
#
_entry.id   2d48ff8ee1c3ea3d7c439586839d57cc
#
_cell.length_a   1.000
_cell.length_b   1.000
_cell.length_c   1.000
_cell.angle_alpha   90.00
_cell.angle_beta   90.00
_cell.angle_gamma   90.00
#
_symmetry.space_group_name_H-M   'P 1'
#
loop_
_entity.id
_entity.type
_entity.pdbx_description
1 polymer ?
#
loop_
_entity_poly.entity_id
_entity_poly.type
_entity_poly.pdbx_seq_one_letter_code
_entity_poly.pdbx_strand_id
1 'polypeptide(L)'
;MSLASPSLLSSPLPSRGALVFKKPSASSLAVSTAKRGVRVVAEAAAVSSPASSVSAQRTQPSAAEVARTVVELAPSGTLSVVGADGWPLGVGARFVADAAGAPALCLATAGVTVPDARASFHVEFRQSGARTPQCTFLGALTKPSDKYELKKLSTRWETKFGEEIDEDRLYLISVERILHMEDFNEGRVWVVPSEYSDAEPDPLRNFAESFVEEMNSEHSEDVHRIYNIYAESDFQALDVKMIWVDRLGFDLHVHSEEGIFAVRIPFSRQVSDQKAVKSSFNMMAHHAWEVDKSYATPEFEKVQFLKKVT
;
A
#
# COMPACT_ATOMS: atom_id res chain seq x y z
N MET A 1 45.23 -7.90 -54.57
CA MET A 1 43.96 -7.18 -54.35
C MET A 1 43.95 -6.71 -52.91
N SER A 2 44.20 -5.42 -52.75
CA SER A 2 44.40 -4.73 -51.47
C SER A 2 43.07 -4.29 -50.97
N LEU A 3 42.70 -4.62 -49.67
CA LEU A 3 41.56 -4.10 -49.01
C LEU A 3 42.01 -3.05 -47.98
N ALA A 4 41.56 -1.82 -48.22
CA ALA A 4 41.84 -0.66 -47.40
C ALA A 4 40.93 -0.66 -46.15
N SER A 5 41.52 -0.37 -44.96
CA SER A 5 40.83 -0.10 -43.72
C SER A 5 40.37 1.34 -43.67
N PRO A 6 39.17 1.66 -43.13
CA PRO A 6 38.76 3.03 -42.86
C PRO A 6 39.25 3.53 -41.50
N SER A 7 39.81 4.73 -41.53
CA SER A 7 40.31 5.51 -40.40
C SER A 7 39.18 5.95 -39.44
N LEU A 8 39.37 5.77 -38.14
CA LEU A 8 38.55 6.33 -37.07
C LEU A 8 38.90 7.81 -36.86
N LEU A 9 37.96 8.69 -37.12
CA LEU A 9 38.00 10.11 -36.75
C LEU A 9 37.67 10.26 -35.26
N SER A 10 38.61 10.71 -34.47
CA SER A 10 38.47 11.09 -33.08
C SER A 10 37.88 12.49 -32.97
N SER A 11 36.71 12.61 -32.36
CA SER A 11 36.13 13.89 -31.94
C SER A 11 36.54 14.22 -30.51
N PRO A 12 36.83 15.50 -30.16
CA PRO A 12 37.26 15.86 -28.83
C PRO A 12 36.07 16.00 -27.87
N LEU A 13 36.25 15.52 -26.65
CA LEU A 13 35.34 15.67 -25.51
C LEU A 13 35.26 17.12 -25.03
N PRO A 14 34.09 17.65 -24.65
CA PRO A 14 33.98 18.97 -24.00
C PRO A 14 34.43 18.91 -22.54
N SER A 15 35.12 19.98 -22.14
CA SER A 15 35.72 20.22 -20.84
C SER A 15 34.69 20.27 -19.68
N ARG A 16 35.10 19.73 -18.54
CA ARG A 16 34.43 19.77 -17.24
C ARG A 16 34.13 21.20 -16.79
N GLY A 17 32.86 21.57 -16.65
CA GLY A 17 32.39 22.67 -15.86
C GLY A 17 32.34 22.32 -14.38
N ALA A 18 33.14 22.96 -13.54
CA ALA A 18 33.11 22.79 -12.10
C ALA A 18 31.85 23.44 -11.51
N LEU A 19 30.99 22.66 -10.86
CA LEU A 19 29.86 23.16 -10.08
C LEU A 19 30.38 23.67 -8.72
N VAL A 20 30.36 25.00 -8.54
CA VAL A 20 30.68 25.67 -7.27
C VAL A 20 29.45 25.65 -6.38
N PHE A 21 29.46 24.85 -5.31
CA PHE A 21 28.46 24.89 -4.26
C PHE A 21 28.68 26.12 -3.35
N LYS A 22 27.76 27.08 -3.39
CA LYS A 22 27.67 28.17 -2.40
C LYS A 22 27.09 27.65 -1.09
N LYS A 23 27.83 27.73 0.00
CA LYS A 23 27.34 27.52 1.38
C LYS A 23 26.31 28.61 1.73
N PRO A 24 25.16 28.27 2.35
CA PRO A 24 24.29 29.27 2.96
C PRO A 24 24.88 29.78 4.27
N SER A 25 24.93 31.10 4.43
CA SER A 25 25.33 31.80 5.65
C SER A 25 24.29 31.63 6.75
N ALA A 26 24.73 31.32 7.95
CA ALA A 26 23.92 31.30 9.16
C ALA A 26 23.55 32.74 9.59
N SER A 27 22.26 33.05 9.55
CA SER A 27 21.72 34.24 10.22
C SER A 27 21.19 33.84 11.60
N SER A 28 21.81 34.41 12.63
CA SER A 28 21.41 34.31 14.03
C SER A 28 20.10 35.08 14.25
N LEU A 29 19.06 34.37 14.73
CA LEU A 29 17.86 34.99 15.26
C LEU A 29 17.99 35.12 16.78
N ALA A 30 17.96 36.35 17.26
CA ALA A 30 17.95 36.71 18.66
C ALA A 30 16.63 36.31 19.33
N VAL A 31 16.70 35.54 20.42
CA VAL A 31 15.56 35.19 21.28
C VAL A 31 15.28 36.36 22.25
N SER A 32 14.12 36.99 22.10
CA SER A 32 13.61 37.96 23.07
C SER A 32 12.75 37.24 24.11
N THR A 33 13.20 37.20 25.35
CA THR A 33 12.48 36.71 26.52
C THR A 33 11.51 37.76 27.05
N ALA A 34 10.22 37.57 26.86
CA ALA A 34 9.18 38.33 27.61
C ALA A 34 8.51 37.42 28.64
N LYS A 35 8.79 37.67 29.91
CA LYS A 35 8.04 37.11 31.05
C LYS A 35 6.66 37.76 31.10
N ARG A 36 5.58 36.97 31.12
CA ARG A 36 4.28 37.39 31.65
C ARG A 36 3.64 36.29 32.44
N GLY A 37 3.19 36.70 33.63
CA GLY A 37 2.75 35.85 34.74
C GLY A 37 1.46 35.06 34.50
N VAL A 38 1.44 33.92 35.12
CA VAL A 38 0.31 33.00 35.22
C VAL A 38 -0.69 33.55 36.26
N ARG A 39 -1.92 33.75 35.82
CA ARG A 39 -3.07 33.96 36.73
C ARG A 39 -3.90 32.65 36.66
N VAL A 40 -3.87 31.91 37.76
CA VAL A 40 -4.70 30.73 37.95
C VAL A 40 -6.11 31.24 38.30
N VAL A 41 -7.10 30.88 37.50
CA VAL A 41 -8.51 30.97 37.85
C VAL A 41 -9.06 29.55 37.80
N ALA A 42 -9.39 29.05 38.98
CA ALA A 42 -10.15 27.80 39.13
C ALA A 42 -11.62 28.10 38.79
N GLU A 43 -12.18 27.38 37.87
CA GLU A 43 -13.62 27.42 37.61
C GLU A 43 -14.20 26.01 37.43
N ALA A 44 -15.31 25.89 38.02
CA ALA A 44 -16.10 24.76 38.43
C ALA A 44 -16.33 23.65 37.39
N ALA A 45 -16.37 22.44 37.94
CA ALA A 45 -16.84 21.24 37.28
C ALA A 45 -18.29 21.37 36.77
N ALA A 46 -18.47 21.43 35.47
CA ALA A 46 -19.73 21.13 34.82
C ALA A 46 -19.74 19.64 34.44
N VAL A 47 -20.62 18.88 35.07
CA VAL A 47 -20.94 17.49 34.73
C VAL A 47 -21.63 17.53 33.36
N SER A 48 -20.89 17.30 32.30
CA SER A 48 -21.44 17.02 30.97
C SER A 48 -21.61 15.50 30.81
N SER A 49 -22.88 15.11 30.64
CA SER A 49 -23.28 13.75 30.24
C SER A 49 -22.43 13.25 29.06
N PRO A 50 -22.09 11.94 29.00
CA PRO A 50 -21.39 11.40 27.85
C PRO A 50 -22.35 11.45 26.64
N ALA A 51 -22.13 12.45 25.78
CA ALA A 51 -22.63 12.37 24.43
C ALA A 51 -21.98 11.11 23.80
N SER A 52 -22.81 10.14 23.44
CA SER A 52 -22.40 9.00 22.64
C SER A 52 -21.70 9.53 21.38
N SER A 53 -20.37 9.50 21.37
CA SER A 53 -19.60 9.69 20.16
C SER A 53 -19.94 8.49 19.26
N VAL A 54 -20.82 8.69 18.30
CA VAL A 54 -20.93 7.83 17.13
C VAL A 54 -19.54 7.90 16.52
N SER A 55 -18.71 6.89 16.72
CA SER A 55 -17.42 6.76 16.08
C SER A 55 -17.71 6.75 14.58
N ALA A 56 -17.23 7.77 13.88
CA ALA A 56 -17.34 7.81 12.42
C ALA A 56 -16.82 6.47 11.89
N GLN A 57 -17.69 5.73 11.20
CA GLN A 57 -17.34 4.41 10.69
C GLN A 57 -16.20 4.57 9.70
N ARG A 58 -15.10 3.88 9.94
CA ARG A 58 -13.92 3.93 9.08
C ARG A 58 -14.28 3.38 7.70
N THR A 59 -14.02 4.16 6.65
CA THR A 59 -14.39 3.81 5.27
C THR A 59 -13.22 3.20 4.48
N GLN A 60 -12.01 3.25 5.04
CA GLN A 60 -10.79 2.72 4.42
C GLN A 60 -9.96 1.90 5.41
N PRO A 61 -9.25 0.84 4.96
CA PRO A 61 -8.24 0.17 5.76
C PRO A 61 -7.13 1.14 6.18
N SER A 62 -6.47 0.87 7.30
CA SER A 62 -5.26 1.60 7.68
C SER A 62 -4.07 1.20 6.81
N ALA A 63 -3.04 2.03 6.74
CA ALA A 63 -1.79 1.70 6.06
C ALA A 63 -1.16 0.39 6.58
N ALA A 64 -1.33 0.09 7.88
CA ALA A 64 -0.88 -1.17 8.47
C ALA A 64 -1.65 -2.38 7.91
N GLU A 65 -2.96 -2.31 7.80
CA GLU A 65 -3.81 -3.38 7.25
C GLU A 65 -3.58 -3.58 5.75
N VAL A 66 -3.39 -2.49 4.99
CA VAL A 66 -3.01 -2.58 3.57
C VAL A 66 -1.65 -3.24 3.42
N ALA A 67 -0.64 -2.82 4.19
CA ALA A 67 0.69 -3.43 4.16
C ALA A 67 0.66 -4.92 4.53
N ARG A 68 -0.14 -5.33 5.54
CA ARG A 68 -0.37 -6.74 5.89
C ARG A 68 -0.97 -7.52 4.71
N THR A 69 -1.95 -6.92 4.03
CA THR A 69 -2.61 -7.54 2.88
C THR A 69 -1.65 -7.72 1.71
N VAL A 70 -0.85 -6.70 1.39
CA VAL A 70 0.17 -6.74 0.33
C VAL A 70 1.18 -7.86 0.58
N VAL A 71 1.66 -7.99 1.80
CA VAL A 71 2.65 -9.02 2.19
C VAL A 71 2.10 -10.44 2.06
N GLU A 72 0.84 -10.66 2.42
CA GLU A 72 0.21 -11.99 2.25
C GLU A 72 0.01 -12.36 0.77
N LEU A 73 -0.35 -11.39 -0.07
CA LEU A 73 -0.64 -11.62 -1.49
C LEU A 73 0.60 -11.72 -2.36
N ALA A 74 1.63 -10.91 -2.10
CA ALA A 74 2.81 -10.87 -2.94
C ALA A 74 3.61 -12.18 -2.89
N PRO A 75 3.97 -12.78 -4.03
CA PRO A 75 4.70 -14.04 -4.07
C PRO A 75 6.21 -13.87 -3.83
N SER A 76 6.74 -12.68 -4.08
CA SER A 76 8.16 -12.35 -4.00
C SER A 76 8.37 -10.88 -3.68
N GLY A 77 9.59 -10.53 -3.34
CA GLY A 77 10.03 -9.15 -3.15
C GLY A 77 11.51 -8.99 -3.45
N THR A 78 12.04 -7.79 -3.25
CA THR A 78 13.45 -7.46 -3.47
C THR A 78 14.14 -7.20 -2.13
N LEU A 79 15.08 -8.07 -1.78
CA LEU A 79 16.01 -7.86 -0.68
C LEU A 79 17.12 -6.92 -1.14
N SER A 80 17.36 -5.84 -0.41
CA SER A 80 18.50 -4.94 -0.64
C SER A 80 19.42 -4.95 0.58
N VAL A 81 20.71 -5.16 0.32
CA VAL A 81 21.78 -5.21 1.30
C VAL A 81 22.98 -4.41 0.80
N VAL A 82 23.90 -4.09 1.67
CA VAL A 82 25.19 -3.50 1.28
C VAL A 82 26.24 -4.63 1.21
N GLY A 83 26.83 -4.82 0.05
CA GLY A 83 27.88 -5.80 -0.17
C GLY A 83 29.18 -5.48 0.58
N ALA A 84 30.10 -6.44 0.68
CA ALA A 84 31.40 -6.27 1.34
C ALA A 84 32.26 -5.16 0.70
N ASP A 85 32.02 -4.86 -0.56
CA ASP A 85 32.66 -3.78 -1.35
C ASP A 85 31.97 -2.41 -1.17
N GLY A 86 30.90 -2.34 -0.34
CA GLY A 86 30.15 -1.13 -0.07
C GLY A 86 29.06 -0.79 -1.09
N TRP A 87 28.89 -1.60 -2.14
CA TRP A 87 27.81 -1.38 -3.11
C TRP A 87 26.48 -1.91 -2.63
N PRO A 88 25.35 -1.17 -2.85
CA PRO A 88 24.03 -1.69 -2.62
C PRO A 88 23.71 -2.79 -3.67
N LEU A 89 23.23 -3.93 -3.16
CA LEU A 89 22.84 -5.07 -3.96
C LEU A 89 21.35 -5.37 -3.75
N GLY A 90 20.58 -5.43 -4.84
CA GLY A 90 19.19 -5.87 -4.83
C GLY A 90 19.05 -7.29 -5.38
N VAL A 91 18.40 -8.18 -4.63
CA VAL A 91 18.19 -9.59 -5.00
C VAL A 91 16.71 -9.95 -4.85
N GLY A 92 16.11 -10.51 -5.90
CA GLY A 92 14.75 -11.06 -5.82
C GLY A 92 14.71 -12.27 -4.90
N ALA A 93 13.73 -12.34 -4.02
CA ALA A 93 13.53 -13.46 -3.13
C ALA A 93 12.04 -13.82 -2.99
N ARG A 94 11.72 -15.11 -2.97
CA ARG A 94 10.42 -15.58 -2.52
C ARG A 94 10.38 -15.54 -1.00
N PHE A 95 9.19 -15.35 -0.45
CA PHE A 95 9.02 -15.19 0.98
C PHE A 95 7.64 -15.63 1.46
N VAL A 96 7.54 -15.86 2.75
CA VAL A 96 6.28 -15.97 3.49
C VAL A 96 6.31 -14.98 4.66
N ALA A 97 5.15 -14.58 5.14
CA ALA A 97 5.07 -13.78 6.36
C ALA A 97 4.98 -14.69 7.60
N ASP A 98 5.58 -14.29 8.71
CA ASP A 98 5.32 -14.90 10.01
C ASP A 98 3.93 -14.48 10.56
N ALA A 99 3.61 -14.82 11.80
CA ALA A 99 2.34 -14.45 12.43
C ALA A 99 2.19 -12.93 12.61
N ALA A 100 3.27 -12.22 12.87
CA ALA A 100 3.31 -10.76 13.03
C ALA A 100 3.46 -10.03 11.68
N GLY A 101 3.57 -10.77 10.55
CA GLY A 101 3.74 -10.22 9.21
C GLY A 101 5.20 -9.97 8.81
N ALA A 102 6.17 -10.35 9.63
CA ALA A 102 7.57 -10.18 9.27
C ALA A 102 7.95 -11.11 8.11
N PRO A 103 8.63 -10.61 7.05
CA PRO A 103 9.02 -11.42 5.91
C PRO A 103 10.10 -12.45 6.28
N ALA A 104 9.83 -13.72 5.96
CA ALA A 104 10.77 -14.83 6.03
C ALA A 104 11.18 -15.25 4.61
N LEU A 105 12.45 -15.08 4.28
CA LEU A 105 13.02 -15.18 2.95
C LEU A 105 13.79 -16.47 2.76
N CYS A 106 13.65 -17.12 1.60
CA CYS A 106 14.54 -18.19 1.19
C CYS A 106 15.64 -17.61 0.29
N LEU A 107 16.89 -17.56 0.79
CA LEU A 107 18.03 -16.98 0.07
C LEU A 107 18.95 -18.07 -0.45
N ALA A 108 19.38 -17.93 -1.70
CA ALA A 108 20.49 -18.73 -2.23
C ALA A 108 21.79 -18.27 -1.54
N THR A 109 22.44 -19.17 -0.81
CA THR A 109 23.60 -18.88 0.02
C THR A 109 24.88 -18.49 -0.74
N ALA A 110 24.93 -18.69 -2.04
CA ALA A 110 26.10 -18.36 -2.83
C ALA A 110 26.19 -16.85 -3.10
N GLY A 111 27.02 -16.15 -2.31
CA GLY A 111 27.46 -14.79 -2.63
C GLY A 111 26.85 -13.64 -1.82
N VAL A 112 25.90 -13.86 -0.96
CA VAL A 112 25.36 -12.80 -0.08
C VAL A 112 26.06 -12.90 1.28
N THR A 113 27.33 -12.52 1.34
CA THR A 113 27.98 -12.21 2.61
C THR A 113 27.50 -10.82 3.00
N VAL A 114 26.63 -10.71 4.00
CA VAL A 114 26.14 -9.43 4.52
C VAL A 114 27.05 -9.06 5.70
N PRO A 115 28.05 -8.18 5.52
CA PRO A 115 28.94 -7.77 6.60
C PRO A 115 28.21 -6.98 7.69
N ASP A 116 27.13 -6.31 7.33
CA ASP A 116 26.19 -5.62 8.19
C ASP A 116 24.83 -6.31 8.01
N ALA A 117 24.28 -6.85 9.08
CA ALA A 117 22.97 -7.53 9.05
C ALA A 117 21.80 -6.62 8.62
N ARG A 118 22.01 -5.31 8.49
CA ARG A 118 20.99 -4.37 8.03
C ARG A 118 20.59 -4.64 6.59
N ALA A 119 19.29 -4.69 6.39
CA ALA A 119 18.68 -4.97 5.10
C ALA A 119 17.39 -4.17 4.92
N SER A 120 16.97 -4.02 3.67
CA SER A 120 15.61 -3.64 3.36
C SER A 120 14.98 -4.71 2.46
N PHE A 121 13.71 -4.98 2.67
CA PHE A 121 12.93 -5.89 1.84
C PHE A 121 11.72 -5.15 1.29
N HIS A 122 11.70 -5.00 -0.03
CA HIS A 122 10.63 -4.30 -0.75
C HIS A 122 9.66 -5.30 -1.36
N VAL A 123 8.37 -5.05 -1.15
CA VAL A 123 7.26 -5.88 -1.62
C VAL A 123 6.24 -5.00 -2.31
N GLU A 124 5.75 -5.44 -3.45
CA GLU A 124 4.66 -4.77 -4.19
C GLU A 124 3.59 -5.77 -4.60
N PHE A 125 2.37 -5.29 -4.76
CA PHE A 125 1.26 -6.08 -5.26
C PHE A 125 0.43 -5.25 -6.25
N ARG A 126 0.27 -5.75 -7.47
CA ARG A 126 -0.47 -5.05 -8.52
C ARG A 126 -1.96 -5.35 -8.43
N GLN A 127 -2.76 -4.35 -8.11
CA GLN A 127 -4.22 -4.43 -8.05
C GLN A 127 -4.82 -4.11 -9.42
N SER A 128 -5.37 -5.13 -10.09
CA SER A 128 -6.00 -5.04 -11.42
C SER A 128 -5.18 -4.28 -12.47
N GLY A 129 -3.87 -4.21 -12.29
CA GLY A 129 -2.94 -3.49 -13.17
C GLY A 129 -3.00 -1.97 -13.09
N ALA A 130 -3.85 -1.40 -12.25
CA ALA A 130 -4.13 0.04 -12.19
C ALA A 130 -3.50 0.76 -10.99
N ARG A 131 -3.28 0.04 -9.88
CA ARG A 131 -2.65 0.55 -8.66
C ARG A 131 -1.67 -0.48 -8.11
N THR A 132 -0.55 -0.03 -7.55
CA THR A 132 0.50 -0.91 -7.04
C THR A 132 0.89 -0.49 -5.62
N PRO A 133 0.10 -0.91 -4.59
CA PRO A 133 0.49 -0.70 -3.21
C PRO A 133 1.78 -1.45 -2.88
N GLN A 134 2.63 -0.79 -2.11
CA GLN A 134 3.99 -1.22 -1.83
C GLN A 134 4.31 -1.07 -0.36
N CYS A 135 5.15 -1.94 0.15
CA CYS A 135 5.77 -1.76 1.46
C CYS A 135 7.25 -2.15 1.46
N THR A 136 8.02 -1.38 2.22
CA THR A 136 9.44 -1.63 2.40
C THR A 136 9.72 -1.83 3.90
N PHE A 137 10.22 -3.01 4.24
CA PHE A 137 10.65 -3.37 5.58
C PHE A 137 12.14 -3.05 5.74
N LEU A 138 12.47 -2.29 6.76
CA LEU A 138 13.85 -1.99 7.15
C LEU A 138 14.14 -2.72 8.45
N GLY A 139 15.28 -3.40 8.52
CA GLY A 139 15.68 -4.13 9.71
C GLY A 139 16.93 -4.96 9.49
N ALA A 140 17.08 -6.01 10.27
CA ALA A 140 18.21 -6.91 10.19
C ALA A 140 17.81 -8.31 9.70
N LEU A 141 18.69 -8.94 8.91
CA LEU A 141 18.56 -10.34 8.55
C LEU A 141 18.98 -11.21 9.75
N THR A 142 18.07 -12.06 10.19
CA THR A 142 18.28 -12.98 11.32
C THR A 142 17.88 -14.39 10.93
N LYS A 143 18.38 -15.39 11.67
CA LYS A 143 17.88 -16.75 11.56
C LYS A 143 16.66 -16.92 12.47
N PRO A 144 15.69 -17.81 12.12
CA PRO A 144 14.62 -18.19 13.02
C PRO A 144 15.18 -18.59 14.41
N SER A 145 14.50 -18.14 15.47
CA SER A 145 15.01 -18.25 16.84
C SER A 145 14.94 -19.67 17.40
N ASP A 146 13.93 -20.41 17.00
CA ASP A 146 13.69 -21.76 17.49
C ASP A 146 13.07 -22.70 16.43
N LYS A 147 13.03 -24.00 16.77
CA LYS A 147 12.47 -25.04 15.88
C LYS A 147 10.96 -24.93 15.66
N TYR A 148 10.23 -24.31 16.57
CA TYR A 148 8.78 -24.15 16.46
C TYR A 148 8.43 -23.06 15.45
N GLU A 149 9.13 -21.93 15.53
CA GLU A 149 9.06 -20.85 14.54
C GLU A 149 9.41 -21.37 13.14
N LEU A 150 10.56 -22.07 13.05
CA LEU A 150 11.02 -22.68 11.80
C LEU A 150 9.96 -23.60 11.18
N LYS A 151 9.37 -24.50 11.97
CA LYS A 151 8.30 -25.41 11.50
C LYS A 151 7.07 -24.65 11.02
N LYS A 152 6.66 -23.57 11.70
CA LYS A 152 5.52 -22.75 11.24
C LYS A 152 5.81 -22.08 9.89
N LEU A 153 7.02 -21.55 9.73
CA LEU A 153 7.44 -20.91 8.48
C LEU A 153 7.53 -21.93 7.34
N SER A 154 8.07 -23.13 7.60
CA SER A 154 8.13 -24.23 6.62
C SER A 154 6.72 -24.65 6.17
N THR A 155 5.78 -24.80 7.10
CA THR A 155 4.38 -25.12 6.76
C THR A 155 3.73 -24.00 5.93
N ARG A 156 3.95 -22.73 6.26
CA ARG A 156 3.44 -21.61 5.47
C ARG A 156 4.05 -21.56 4.08
N TRP A 157 5.34 -21.88 3.98
CA TRP A 157 6.05 -21.97 2.70
C TRP A 157 5.45 -23.06 1.81
N GLU A 158 5.30 -24.28 2.34
CA GLU A 158 4.68 -25.39 1.62
C GLU A 158 3.25 -25.06 1.17
N THR A 159 2.47 -24.42 2.04
CA THR A 159 1.11 -23.97 1.69
C THR A 159 1.10 -22.95 0.56
N LYS A 160 2.05 -21.99 0.56
CA LYS A 160 2.09 -20.89 -0.43
C LYS A 160 2.71 -21.32 -1.77
N PHE A 161 3.73 -22.18 -1.75
CA PHE A 161 4.52 -22.52 -2.93
C PHE A 161 4.41 -23.98 -3.37
N GLY A 162 3.82 -24.88 -2.56
CA GLY A 162 3.66 -26.29 -2.87
C GLY A 162 4.96 -27.09 -2.84
N GLU A 163 6.02 -26.58 -2.21
CA GLU A 163 7.34 -27.20 -2.13
C GLU A 163 7.95 -27.07 -0.74
N GLU A 164 8.81 -28.00 -0.35
CA GLU A 164 9.59 -27.92 0.88
C GLU A 164 10.64 -26.82 0.81
N ILE A 165 10.88 -26.14 1.93
CA ILE A 165 11.93 -25.14 2.04
C ILE A 165 13.22 -25.76 2.63
N ASP A 166 14.36 -25.32 2.12
CA ASP A 166 15.65 -25.57 2.74
C ASP A 166 15.80 -24.66 3.98
N GLU A 167 15.69 -25.24 5.17
CA GLU A 167 15.69 -24.53 6.45
C GLU A 167 17.00 -23.75 6.69
N ASP A 168 18.13 -24.24 6.15
CA ASP A 168 19.41 -23.54 6.25
C ASP A 168 19.46 -22.25 5.42
N ARG A 169 18.53 -22.10 4.48
CA ARG A 169 18.42 -20.93 3.59
C ARG A 169 17.34 -19.95 4.03
N LEU A 170 16.62 -20.25 5.11
CA LEU A 170 15.56 -19.40 5.63
C LEU A 170 16.14 -18.30 6.52
N TYR A 171 15.75 -17.05 6.25
CA TYR A 171 16.11 -15.85 6.99
C TYR A 171 14.87 -15.01 7.26
N LEU A 172 14.81 -14.36 8.42
CA LEU A 172 13.78 -13.41 8.82
C LEU A 172 14.31 -11.98 8.71
N ILE A 173 13.41 -11.06 8.36
CA ILE A 173 13.65 -9.64 8.58
C ILE A 173 13.17 -9.28 10.00
N SER A 174 14.09 -8.98 10.91
CA SER A 174 13.77 -8.36 12.20
C SER A 174 13.33 -6.91 11.92
N VAL A 175 12.02 -6.68 11.85
CA VAL A 175 11.46 -5.42 11.35
C VAL A 175 11.63 -4.30 12.38
N GLU A 176 12.34 -3.24 12.00
CA GLU A 176 12.53 -2.02 12.79
C GLU A 176 11.66 -0.86 12.30
N ARG A 177 11.45 -0.75 10.99
CA ARG A 177 10.67 0.31 10.35
C ARG A 177 9.95 -0.21 9.12
N ILE A 178 8.77 0.35 8.84
CA ILE A 178 7.96 -0.03 7.69
C ILE A 178 7.54 1.23 6.94
N LEU A 179 7.82 1.28 5.65
CA LEU A 179 7.39 2.33 4.75
C LEU A 179 6.30 1.78 3.84
N HIS A 180 5.13 2.41 3.84
CA HIS A 180 4.02 2.08 2.96
C HIS A 180 3.79 3.17 1.93
N MET A 181 3.41 2.77 0.71
CA MET A 181 2.94 3.63 -0.39
C MET A 181 1.73 2.95 -1.03
N GLU A 182 0.68 3.70 -1.28
CA GLU A 182 -0.51 3.15 -1.96
C GLU A 182 -0.31 3.01 -3.47
N ASP A 183 0.48 3.91 -4.07
CA ASP A 183 0.87 3.83 -5.48
C ASP A 183 2.14 4.66 -5.73
N PHE A 184 2.76 4.53 -6.93
CA PHE A 184 4.01 5.21 -7.29
C PHE A 184 3.97 6.73 -7.17
N ASN A 185 2.81 7.33 -7.43
CA ASN A 185 2.60 8.78 -7.39
C ASN A 185 2.07 9.30 -6.05
N GLU A 186 1.95 8.42 -5.04
CA GLU A 186 1.38 8.78 -3.76
C GLU A 186 2.42 9.07 -2.69
N GLY A 187 1.98 9.76 -1.63
CA GLY A 187 2.83 10.06 -0.49
C GLY A 187 3.23 8.80 0.28
N ARG A 188 4.42 8.82 0.86
CA ARG A 188 4.95 7.75 1.70
C ARG A 188 4.47 7.90 3.13
N VAL A 189 4.06 6.80 3.75
CA VAL A 189 3.61 6.75 5.14
C VAL A 189 4.48 5.77 5.93
N TRP A 190 5.06 6.24 7.04
CA TRP A 190 5.73 5.36 7.99
C TRP A 190 4.69 4.68 8.86
N VAL A 191 4.64 3.36 8.80
CA VAL A 191 3.77 2.53 9.63
C VAL A 191 4.51 2.17 10.91
N VAL A 192 3.84 2.33 12.05
CA VAL A 192 4.41 1.95 13.35
C VAL A 192 4.48 0.43 13.43
N PRO A 193 5.64 -0.18 13.78
CA PRO A 193 5.79 -1.64 13.80
C PRO A 193 4.79 -2.38 14.69
N SER A 194 4.38 -1.80 15.83
CA SER A 194 3.35 -2.39 16.69
C SER A 194 1.97 -2.36 16.03
N GLU A 195 1.59 -1.26 15.38
CA GLU A 195 0.33 -1.18 14.63
C GLU A 195 0.30 -2.19 13.48
N TYR A 196 1.44 -2.40 12.81
CA TYR A 196 1.59 -3.40 11.76
C TYR A 196 1.45 -4.83 12.29
N SER A 197 2.11 -5.16 13.40
CA SER A 197 2.04 -6.50 14.00
C SER A 197 0.65 -6.85 14.52
N ASP A 198 -0.10 -5.85 15.01
CA ASP A 198 -1.44 -5.98 15.52
C ASP A 198 -2.52 -5.96 14.42
N ALA A 199 -2.16 -5.49 13.22
CA ALA A 199 -3.08 -5.43 12.10
C ALA A 199 -3.32 -6.81 11.48
N GLU A 200 -4.57 -7.04 11.05
CA GLU A 200 -4.95 -8.23 10.30
C GLU A 200 -5.01 -7.93 8.80
N PRO A 201 -4.52 -8.85 7.94
CA PRO A 201 -4.71 -8.72 6.51
C PRO A 201 -6.20 -8.80 6.15
N ASP A 202 -6.61 -8.10 5.09
CA ASP A 202 -8.02 -8.06 4.69
C ASP A 202 -8.60 -9.47 4.46
N PRO A 203 -9.76 -9.80 5.03
CA PRO A 203 -10.37 -11.12 4.88
C PRO A 203 -10.76 -11.46 3.44
N LEU A 204 -11.00 -10.44 2.59
CA LEU A 204 -11.36 -10.65 1.18
C LEU A 204 -10.15 -10.84 0.25
N ARG A 205 -8.92 -10.68 0.73
CA ARG A 205 -7.69 -10.62 -0.07
C ARG A 205 -7.57 -11.71 -1.14
N ASN A 206 -7.91 -12.95 -0.81
CA ASN A 206 -7.79 -14.07 -1.74
C ASN A 206 -8.93 -14.13 -2.78
N PHE A 207 -9.94 -13.30 -2.62
CA PHE A 207 -11.13 -13.25 -3.47
C PHE A 207 -11.21 -11.92 -4.23
N ALA A 208 -10.59 -10.86 -3.72
CA ALA A 208 -10.75 -9.49 -4.21
C ALA A 208 -10.47 -9.36 -5.72
N GLU A 209 -9.39 -9.97 -6.22
CA GLU A 209 -8.99 -9.89 -7.63
C GLU A 209 -10.05 -10.55 -8.55
N SER A 210 -10.50 -11.77 -8.23
CA SER A 210 -11.54 -12.45 -9.01
C SER A 210 -12.89 -11.73 -8.96
N PHE A 211 -13.22 -11.09 -7.82
CA PHE A 211 -14.42 -10.28 -7.71
C PHE A 211 -14.34 -9.02 -8.59
N VAL A 212 -13.21 -8.33 -8.57
CA VAL A 212 -12.97 -7.16 -9.44
C VAL A 212 -13.09 -7.53 -10.92
N GLU A 213 -12.52 -8.67 -11.32
CA GLU A 213 -12.61 -9.17 -12.68
C GLU A 213 -14.06 -9.48 -13.08
N GLU A 214 -14.81 -10.19 -12.20
CA GLU A 214 -16.26 -10.47 -12.40
C GLU A 214 -17.06 -9.17 -12.55
N MET A 215 -16.85 -8.16 -11.68
CA MET A 215 -17.57 -6.89 -11.75
C MET A 215 -17.26 -6.11 -13.03
N ASN A 216 -16.02 -6.08 -13.46
CA ASN A 216 -15.64 -5.34 -14.66
C ASN A 216 -16.05 -6.04 -15.96
N SER A 217 -16.16 -7.39 -15.99
CA SER A 217 -16.52 -8.15 -17.20
C SER A 217 -18.02 -8.36 -17.32
N GLU A 218 -18.73 -8.65 -16.22
CA GLU A 218 -20.13 -9.08 -16.27
C GLU A 218 -21.10 -8.03 -15.72
N HIS A 219 -20.63 -7.11 -14.86
CA HIS A 219 -21.45 -6.13 -14.13
C HIS A 219 -21.02 -4.68 -14.34
N SER A 220 -20.34 -4.36 -15.44
CA SER A 220 -19.80 -3.02 -15.71
C SER A 220 -20.89 -1.93 -15.72
N GLU A 221 -22.10 -2.22 -16.19
CA GLU A 221 -23.22 -1.28 -16.14
C GLU A 221 -23.68 -0.97 -14.71
N ASP A 222 -23.66 -1.98 -13.83
CA ASP A 222 -23.99 -1.79 -12.41
C ASP A 222 -22.91 -0.99 -11.69
N VAL A 223 -21.64 -1.24 -12.00
CA VAL A 223 -20.50 -0.46 -11.49
C VAL A 223 -20.63 1.00 -11.88
N HIS A 224 -20.93 1.28 -13.16
CA HIS A 224 -21.14 2.65 -13.67
C HIS A 224 -22.36 3.32 -13.00
N ARG A 225 -23.47 2.60 -12.86
CA ARG A 225 -24.69 3.11 -12.20
C ARG A 225 -24.46 3.41 -10.72
N ILE A 226 -23.77 2.54 -10.01
CA ILE A 226 -23.37 2.78 -8.60
C ILE A 226 -22.56 4.07 -8.51
N TYR A 227 -21.54 4.26 -9.36
CA TYR A 227 -20.78 5.49 -9.37
C TYR A 227 -21.67 6.73 -9.53
N ASN A 228 -22.55 6.77 -10.53
CA ASN A 228 -23.41 7.93 -10.80
C ASN A 228 -24.35 8.27 -9.62
N ILE A 229 -24.75 7.26 -8.85
CA ILE A 229 -25.69 7.46 -7.73
C ILE A 229 -24.95 7.76 -6.42
N TYR A 230 -23.82 7.07 -6.16
CA TYR A 230 -23.12 7.15 -4.88
C TYR A 230 -21.97 8.17 -4.84
N ALA A 231 -21.48 8.63 -6.00
CA ALA A 231 -20.46 9.66 -6.09
C ALA A 231 -21.04 10.98 -6.66
N GLU A 232 -20.43 12.10 -6.28
CA GLU A 232 -20.71 13.42 -6.85
C GLU A 232 -19.53 13.85 -7.71
N SER A 233 -19.79 14.28 -8.95
CA SER A 233 -18.77 14.75 -9.87
C SER A 233 -19.30 15.85 -10.76
N ASP A 234 -18.42 16.79 -11.13
CA ASP A 234 -18.73 17.89 -12.04
C ASP A 234 -18.49 17.55 -13.53
N PHE A 235 -18.09 16.29 -13.81
CA PHE A 235 -17.80 15.81 -15.16
C PHE A 235 -18.58 14.54 -15.48
N GLN A 236 -18.69 14.25 -16.78
CA GLN A 236 -19.30 13.02 -17.28
C GLN A 236 -18.27 11.87 -17.26
N ALA A 237 -18.63 10.76 -16.63
CA ALA A 237 -17.84 9.52 -16.71
C ALA A 237 -18.04 8.88 -18.11
N LEU A 238 -16.93 8.57 -18.77
CA LEU A 238 -16.89 7.82 -20.02
C LEU A 238 -16.83 6.31 -19.77
N ASP A 239 -16.04 5.91 -18.76
CA ASP A 239 -15.88 4.52 -18.33
C ASP A 239 -15.59 4.48 -16.84
N VAL A 240 -16.10 3.46 -16.15
CA VAL A 240 -15.91 3.26 -14.71
C VAL A 240 -15.46 1.83 -14.46
N LYS A 241 -14.31 1.66 -13.84
CA LYS A 241 -13.73 0.35 -13.54
C LYS A 241 -13.49 0.17 -12.06
N MET A 242 -13.88 -0.96 -11.52
CA MET A 242 -13.49 -1.38 -10.18
C MET A 242 -12.00 -1.76 -10.19
N ILE A 243 -11.24 -1.26 -9.21
CA ILE A 243 -9.79 -1.49 -9.09
C ILE A 243 -9.48 -2.44 -7.97
N TRP A 244 -10.16 -2.29 -6.85
CA TRP A 244 -9.97 -3.12 -5.68
C TRP A 244 -11.22 -3.17 -4.82
N VAL A 245 -11.34 -4.24 -4.03
CA VAL A 245 -12.37 -4.40 -3.00
C VAL A 245 -11.72 -4.89 -1.71
N ASP A 246 -12.17 -4.36 -0.59
CA ASP A 246 -11.82 -4.81 0.75
C ASP A 246 -13.06 -4.87 1.65
N ARG A 247 -12.89 -5.24 2.90
CA ARG A 247 -14.01 -5.40 3.85
C ARG A 247 -14.84 -4.14 4.10
N LEU A 248 -14.32 -2.93 3.78
CA LEU A 248 -14.96 -1.64 4.06
C LEU A 248 -15.60 -1.00 2.83
N GLY A 249 -15.28 -1.46 1.61
CA GLY A 249 -15.81 -0.89 0.37
C GLY A 249 -14.97 -1.28 -0.84
N PHE A 250 -15.11 -0.52 -1.91
CA PHE A 250 -14.36 -0.75 -3.15
C PHE A 250 -13.89 0.55 -3.77
N ASP A 251 -12.79 0.46 -4.52
CA ASP A 251 -12.17 1.56 -5.22
C ASP A 251 -12.49 1.48 -6.71
N LEU A 252 -12.81 2.62 -7.31
CA LEU A 252 -13.11 2.77 -8.73
C LEU A 252 -12.12 3.73 -9.38
N HIS A 253 -11.75 3.46 -10.63
CA HIS A 253 -11.19 4.44 -11.56
C HIS A 253 -12.28 4.91 -12.52
N VAL A 254 -12.44 6.22 -12.58
CA VAL A 254 -13.42 6.90 -13.40
C VAL A 254 -12.70 7.63 -14.51
N HIS A 255 -12.88 7.19 -15.73
CA HIS A 255 -12.31 7.81 -16.92
C HIS A 255 -13.22 8.91 -17.43
N SER A 256 -12.67 10.09 -17.67
CA SER A 256 -13.36 11.24 -18.26
C SER A 256 -12.48 11.92 -19.30
N GLU A 257 -13.00 12.95 -19.99
CA GLU A 257 -12.18 13.78 -20.90
C GLU A 257 -11.07 14.55 -20.17
N GLU A 258 -11.22 14.79 -18.86
CA GLU A 258 -10.28 15.53 -18.02
C GLU A 258 -9.15 14.65 -17.44
N GLY A 259 -9.28 13.33 -17.57
CA GLY A 259 -8.32 12.36 -17.05
C GLY A 259 -8.97 11.20 -16.30
N ILE A 260 -8.16 10.51 -15.48
CA ILE A 260 -8.61 9.39 -14.65
C ILE A 260 -8.69 9.86 -13.19
N PHE A 261 -9.81 9.56 -12.55
CA PHE A 261 -10.08 9.90 -11.16
C PHE A 261 -10.31 8.63 -10.34
N ALA A 262 -9.72 8.58 -9.15
CA ALA A 262 -9.99 7.54 -8.18
C ALA A 262 -11.11 7.98 -7.23
N VAL A 263 -12.04 7.08 -6.95
CA VAL A 263 -13.09 7.29 -5.95
C VAL A 263 -13.28 6.03 -5.12
N ARG A 264 -13.50 6.20 -3.82
CA ARG A 264 -13.80 5.13 -2.88
C ARG A 264 -15.28 5.11 -2.57
N ILE A 265 -15.95 3.98 -2.78
CA ILE A 265 -17.35 3.75 -2.39
C ILE A 265 -17.38 2.83 -1.17
N PRO A 266 -17.79 3.32 0.01
CA PRO A 266 -17.85 2.49 1.20
C PRO A 266 -19.08 1.58 1.20
N PHE A 267 -18.96 0.38 1.77
CA PHE A 267 -20.11 -0.43 2.13
C PHE A 267 -20.85 0.18 3.33
N SER A 268 -22.16 0.00 3.39
CA SER A 268 -22.98 0.44 4.53
C SER A 268 -22.59 -0.25 5.84
N ARG A 269 -21.95 -1.42 5.77
CA ARG A 269 -21.42 -2.19 6.88
C ARG A 269 -20.20 -2.98 6.42
N GLN A 270 -19.29 -3.28 7.36
CA GLN A 270 -18.15 -4.12 7.10
C GLN A 270 -18.59 -5.53 6.64
N VAL A 271 -17.92 -6.08 5.64
CA VAL A 271 -18.10 -7.43 5.10
C VAL A 271 -16.87 -8.29 5.42
N SER A 272 -17.04 -9.61 5.55
CA SER A 272 -15.96 -10.49 6.00
C SER A 272 -15.69 -11.68 5.06
N ASP A 273 -16.56 -11.90 4.08
CA ASP A 273 -16.46 -13.05 3.19
C ASP A 273 -17.07 -12.77 1.81
N GLN A 274 -16.85 -13.68 0.87
CA GLN A 274 -17.30 -13.62 -0.51
C GLN A 274 -18.83 -13.43 -0.64
N LYS A 275 -19.60 -14.10 0.20
CA LYS A 275 -21.06 -14.02 0.15
C LYS A 275 -21.55 -12.65 0.62
N ALA A 276 -20.94 -12.11 1.66
CA ALA A 276 -21.28 -10.81 2.22
C ALA A 276 -20.95 -9.68 1.25
N VAL A 277 -19.78 -9.72 0.55
CA VAL A 277 -19.43 -8.70 -0.44
C VAL A 277 -20.35 -8.73 -1.65
N LYS A 278 -20.66 -9.92 -2.19
CA LYS A 278 -21.63 -10.06 -3.31
C LYS A 278 -23.01 -9.57 -2.91
N SER A 279 -23.49 -9.90 -1.71
CA SER A 279 -24.78 -9.43 -1.20
C SER A 279 -24.81 -7.90 -1.05
N SER A 280 -23.74 -7.29 -0.49
CA SER A 280 -23.64 -5.84 -0.34
C SER A 280 -23.59 -5.12 -1.67
N PHE A 281 -22.81 -5.61 -2.63
CA PHE A 281 -22.74 -5.05 -3.97
C PHE A 281 -24.11 -5.13 -4.67
N ASN A 282 -24.76 -6.30 -4.66
CA ASN A 282 -26.08 -6.47 -5.29
C ASN A 282 -27.14 -5.55 -4.68
N MET A 283 -27.11 -5.36 -3.36
CA MET A 283 -28.03 -4.41 -2.69
C MET A 283 -27.78 -2.98 -3.17
N MET A 284 -26.51 -2.57 -3.30
CA MET A 284 -26.15 -1.25 -3.81
C MET A 284 -26.53 -1.08 -5.28
N ALA A 285 -26.29 -2.09 -6.12
CA ALA A 285 -26.65 -2.09 -7.53
C ALA A 285 -28.18 -1.98 -7.72
N HIS A 286 -28.96 -2.73 -6.94
CA HIS A 286 -30.42 -2.66 -6.97
C HIS A 286 -30.94 -1.28 -6.53
N HIS A 287 -30.40 -0.75 -5.42
CA HIS A 287 -30.78 0.60 -4.96
C HIS A 287 -30.39 1.68 -5.99
N ALA A 288 -29.20 1.59 -6.58
CA ALA A 288 -28.79 2.51 -7.64
C ALA A 288 -29.72 2.45 -8.85
N TRP A 289 -30.19 1.25 -9.21
CA TRP A 289 -31.17 1.07 -10.27
C TRP A 289 -32.52 1.70 -9.91
N GLU A 290 -33.03 1.53 -8.69
CA GLU A 290 -34.27 2.13 -8.24
C GLU A 290 -34.20 3.67 -8.25
N VAL A 291 -33.09 4.26 -7.82
CA VAL A 291 -32.88 5.72 -7.87
C VAL A 291 -32.79 6.21 -9.31
N ASP A 292 -32.05 5.53 -10.19
CA ASP A 292 -31.92 5.84 -11.61
C ASP A 292 -33.30 5.84 -12.32
N LYS A 293 -34.19 4.93 -11.95
CA LYS A 293 -35.54 4.83 -12.44
C LYS A 293 -36.58 5.73 -11.72
N SER A 294 -36.12 6.56 -10.77
CA SER A 294 -36.96 7.44 -9.95
C SER A 294 -38.02 6.71 -9.09
N TYR A 295 -37.77 5.44 -8.75
CA TYR A 295 -38.61 4.68 -7.83
C TYR A 295 -38.25 4.92 -6.35
N ALA A 296 -37.02 5.35 -6.09
CA ALA A 296 -36.52 5.71 -4.76
C ALA A 296 -35.82 7.07 -4.79
N THR A 297 -35.80 7.76 -3.66
CA THR A 297 -34.94 8.95 -3.46
C THR A 297 -33.66 8.50 -2.75
N PRO A 298 -32.49 9.09 -3.08
CA PRO A 298 -31.26 8.76 -2.38
C PRO A 298 -31.37 9.22 -0.92
N GLU A 299 -31.28 8.28 0.03
CA GLU A 299 -31.32 8.53 1.48
C GLU A 299 -29.91 8.55 2.11
N PHE A 300 -28.86 8.75 1.29
CA PHE A 300 -27.48 8.75 1.75
C PHE A 300 -26.71 9.96 1.21
N GLU A 301 -25.67 10.33 1.90
CA GLU A 301 -24.74 11.37 1.46
C GLU A 301 -23.82 10.81 0.36
N LYS A 302 -23.75 11.51 -0.77
CA LYS A 302 -22.86 11.13 -1.87
C LYS A 302 -21.40 11.33 -1.50
N VAL A 303 -20.52 10.48 -2.00
CA VAL A 303 -19.09 10.66 -1.90
C VAL A 303 -18.65 11.85 -2.74
N GLN A 304 -18.09 12.88 -2.10
CA GLN A 304 -17.69 14.14 -2.74
C GLN A 304 -16.21 14.16 -3.13
N PHE A 305 -15.42 13.20 -2.64
CA PHE A 305 -13.98 13.20 -2.83
C PHE A 305 -13.58 12.30 -3.99
N LEU A 306 -13.14 12.93 -5.10
CA LEU A 306 -12.51 12.27 -6.24
C LEU A 306 -11.06 12.77 -6.35
N LYS A 307 -10.13 11.84 -6.43
CA LYS A 307 -8.70 12.15 -6.59
C LYS A 307 -8.28 11.89 -8.03
N LYS A 308 -7.75 12.93 -8.70
CA LYS A 308 -7.18 12.75 -10.03
C LYS A 308 -5.90 11.92 -9.93
N VAL A 309 -5.78 10.87 -10.75
CA VAL A 309 -4.65 9.92 -10.75
C VAL A 309 -3.76 10.05 -11.98
N THR A 310 -4.27 10.66 -13.06
CA THR A 310 -3.50 11.03 -14.28
C THR A 310 -4.09 12.28 -14.91
#